data_b4e04059e36ffcf045863f405f2a87ec
#
_entry.id   b4e04059e36ffcf045863f405f2a87ec
#
_cell.length_a   1.000
_cell.length_b   1.000
_cell.length_c   1.000
_cell.angle_alpha   90.00
_cell.angle_beta   90.00
_cell.angle_gamma   90.00
#
_symmetry.space_group_name_H-M   'P 1'
#
loop_
_entity.id
_entity.type
_entity.pdbx_description
1 polymer ?
#
loop_
_entity_poly.entity_id
_entity_poly.type
_entity_poly.pdbx_seq_one_letter_code
_entity_poly.pdbx_strand_id
1 'polypeptide(L)'
;MINGTDVFVIGGGPAGLAAAIAARRRGFQVIVADGNKPPIDKPCGEGLMPDSIAALQQLGVEIVDGEGYPLEGIKFLEKEKSASACFPTGRGIGLRRPILHKKMLDRAVASGVQLLWETPVAGIQSDGVNLAGRSFVRANWIIGADGGQSRVRRWAGLDASNQRDARMARRAHFAVAPWSEYVEIHWAENAQAYVTPVSADEVCVVMASKNENRDIRLALNEFPALRRRLRSERLSGPARGTITTMHRLKRVCRGNVALIGDASGSVDAITGEGLSLSFHQAVALAEAMEKNCLELYQKAHRQFARRPTFMARLLLLLDGRAGLRRRTLTVFRNNPEVFARLISIHVGETSPAHFAATGALLGWRFLAA
;
A
#
# COMPACT_ATOMS: atom_id res chain seq x y z
N MET A 1 -20.01 10.22 -28.39
CA MET A 1 -18.64 10.74 -28.13
C MET A 1 -18.65 11.36 -26.73
N ILE A 2 -17.65 11.06 -25.90
CA ILE A 2 -17.53 11.64 -24.55
C ILE A 2 -16.91 13.02 -24.72
N ASN A 3 -17.69 14.08 -24.49
CA ASN A 3 -17.24 15.46 -24.73
C ASN A 3 -16.48 16.09 -23.54
N GLY A 4 -16.68 15.57 -22.31
CA GLY A 4 -16.02 16.09 -21.10
C GLY A 4 -16.53 15.44 -19.81
N THR A 5 -15.82 15.75 -18.73
CA THR A 5 -16.13 15.32 -17.36
C THR A 5 -15.60 16.35 -16.36
N ASP A 6 -16.05 16.30 -15.11
CA ASP A 6 -15.45 17.12 -14.06
C ASP A 6 -14.08 16.58 -13.66
N VAL A 7 -13.95 15.25 -13.51
CA VAL A 7 -12.73 14.59 -13.04
C VAL A 7 -12.37 13.46 -13.98
N PHE A 8 -11.14 13.48 -14.49
CA PHE A 8 -10.58 12.40 -15.26
C PHE A 8 -9.46 11.71 -14.46
N VAL A 9 -9.63 10.40 -14.18
CA VAL A 9 -8.67 9.60 -13.43
C VAL A 9 -7.89 8.70 -14.40
N ILE A 10 -6.58 8.79 -14.36
CA ILE A 10 -5.67 7.99 -15.19
C ILE A 10 -5.07 6.89 -14.33
N GLY A 11 -5.54 5.66 -14.53
CA GLY A 11 -5.19 4.46 -13.78
C GLY A 11 -6.36 3.88 -12.97
N GLY A 12 -6.79 2.67 -13.33
CA GLY A 12 -7.91 1.94 -12.73
C GLY A 12 -7.52 1.01 -11.57
N GLY A 13 -6.34 1.20 -10.97
CA GLY A 13 -5.94 0.50 -9.74
C GLY A 13 -6.70 0.99 -8.51
N PRO A 14 -6.49 0.41 -7.30
CA PRO A 14 -7.21 0.81 -6.08
C PRO A 14 -7.11 2.30 -5.76
N ALA A 15 -5.98 2.95 -6.00
CA ALA A 15 -5.84 4.39 -5.77
C ALA A 15 -6.77 5.19 -6.69
N GLY A 16 -6.82 4.82 -7.98
CA GLY A 16 -7.68 5.50 -8.94
C GLY A 16 -9.16 5.24 -8.70
N LEU A 17 -9.54 3.98 -8.41
CA LEU A 17 -10.92 3.66 -8.05
C LEU A 17 -11.35 4.35 -6.75
N ALA A 18 -10.48 4.43 -5.74
CA ALA A 18 -10.75 5.19 -4.51
C ALA A 18 -10.98 6.68 -4.79
N ALA A 19 -10.12 7.30 -5.60
CA ALA A 19 -10.28 8.70 -6.00
C ALA A 19 -11.58 8.94 -6.77
N ALA A 20 -11.93 8.03 -7.69
CA ALA A 20 -13.15 8.12 -8.46
C ALA A 20 -14.41 8.00 -7.58
N ILE A 21 -14.43 7.03 -6.68
CA ILE A 21 -15.54 6.84 -5.72
C ILE A 21 -15.66 8.08 -4.81
N ALA A 22 -14.55 8.57 -4.25
CA ALA A 22 -14.56 9.74 -3.38
C ALA A 22 -15.07 10.99 -4.12
N ALA A 23 -14.64 11.22 -5.35
CA ALA A 23 -15.11 12.32 -6.18
C ALA A 23 -16.61 12.20 -6.53
N ARG A 24 -17.09 11.01 -6.89
CA ARG A 24 -18.52 10.76 -7.13
C ARG A 24 -19.39 11.07 -5.91
N ARG A 25 -18.92 10.71 -4.72
CA ARG A 25 -19.62 11.01 -3.45
C ARG A 25 -19.74 12.52 -3.18
N ARG A 26 -18.92 13.34 -3.84
CA ARG A 26 -18.96 14.83 -3.81
C ARG A 26 -19.73 15.41 -5.01
N GLY A 27 -20.41 14.59 -5.81
CA GLY A 27 -21.24 15.01 -6.93
C GLY A 27 -20.53 15.22 -8.26
N PHE A 28 -19.21 15.04 -8.34
CA PHE A 28 -18.46 15.18 -9.60
C PHE A 28 -18.83 14.11 -10.61
N GLN A 29 -18.88 14.47 -11.89
CA GLN A 29 -18.87 13.49 -12.99
C GLN A 29 -17.44 12.95 -13.14
N VAL A 30 -17.29 11.62 -13.19
CA VAL A 30 -15.96 10.99 -13.16
C VAL A 30 -15.80 9.96 -14.25
N ILE A 31 -14.69 10.05 -14.97
CA ILE A 31 -14.20 9.05 -15.92
C ILE A 31 -12.90 8.46 -15.37
N VAL A 32 -12.75 7.14 -15.41
CA VAL A 32 -11.50 6.43 -15.14
C VAL A 32 -11.05 5.74 -16.41
N ALA A 33 -9.79 5.92 -16.81
CA ALA A 33 -9.18 5.19 -17.92
C ALA A 33 -7.97 4.38 -17.46
N ASP A 34 -7.88 3.14 -17.91
CA ASP A 34 -6.70 2.27 -17.74
C ASP A 34 -6.41 1.52 -19.04
N GLY A 35 -5.13 1.34 -19.35
CA GLY A 35 -4.68 0.55 -20.51
C GLY A 35 -4.85 -0.96 -20.33
N ASN A 36 -5.17 -1.42 -19.14
CA ASN A 36 -5.36 -2.85 -18.84
C ASN A 36 -6.84 -3.17 -18.68
N LYS A 37 -7.11 -4.47 -18.64
CA LYS A 37 -8.41 -5.06 -18.36
C LYS A 37 -8.50 -5.51 -16.90
N PRO A 38 -9.64 -5.33 -16.20
CA PRO A 38 -9.80 -5.86 -14.85
C PRO A 38 -9.92 -7.41 -14.83
N PRO A 39 -9.58 -8.05 -13.73
CA PRO A 39 -9.07 -7.47 -12.48
C PRO A 39 -7.58 -7.11 -12.59
N ILE A 40 -7.21 -5.92 -12.06
CA ILE A 40 -5.80 -5.49 -12.06
C ILE A 40 -5.09 -6.12 -10.85
N ASP A 41 -4.27 -7.13 -11.11
CA ASP A 41 -3.48 -7.84 -10.10
C ASP A 41 -2.02 -7.40 -10.14
N LYS A 42 -1.64 -6.48 -9.25
CA LYS A 42 -0.25 -6.06 -9.02
C LYS A 42 0.30 -6.69 -7.73
N PRO A 43 1.62 -6.96 -7.63
CA PRO A 43 2.23 -7.45 -6.40
C PRO A 43 1.87 -6.58 -5.20
N CYS A 44 1.40 -7.22 -4.14
CA CYS A 44 0.93 -6.60 -2.90
C CYS A 44 1.08 -7.62 -1.76
N GLY A 45 1.29 -7.16 -0.54
CA GLY A 45 1.30 -8.01 0.66
C GLY A 45 -0.08 -8.49 1.09
N GLU A 46 -1.14 -7.94 0.50
CA GLU A 46 -2.54 -8.37 0.67
C GLU A 46 -3.08 -8.30 2.12
N GLY A 47 -2.34 -7.67 3.03
CA GLY A 47 -2.82 -7.34 4.37
C GLY A 47 -3.46 -5.95 4.40
N LEU A 48 -4.70 -5.88 4.85
CA LEU A 48 -5.41 -4.64 5.16
C LEU A 48 -5.45 -4.49 6.68
N MET A 49 -4.83 -3.42 7.18
CA MET A 49 -4.87 -3.10 8.62
C MET A 49 -6.21 -2.43 8.98
N PRO A 50 -6.56 -2.32 10.27
CA PRO A 50 -7.84 -1.74 10.69
C PRO A 50 -8.13 -0.35 10.11
N ASP A 51 -7.14 0.54 10.05
CA ASP A 51 -7.25 1.87 9.44
C ASP A 51 -7.56 1.82 7.92
N SER A 52 -7.01 0.84 7.21
CA SER A 52 -7.29 0.61 5.79
C SER A 52 -8.74 0.16 5.58
N ILE A 53 -9.24 -0.70 6.46
CA ILE A 53 -10.63 -1.19 6.41
C ILE A 53 -11.59 -0.03 6.70
N ALA A 54 -11.31 0.78 7.73
CA ALA A 54 -12.11 1.96 8.05
C ALA A 54 -12.15 2.97 6.88
N ALA A 55 -11.03 3.19 6.20
CA ALA A 55 -10.97 4.06 5.03
C ALA A 55 -11.75 3.49 3.83
N LEU A 56 -11.76 2.17 3.62
CA LEU A 56 -12.60 1.51 2.60
C LEU A 56 -14.09 1.67 2.91
N GLN A 57 -14.48 1.49 4.18
CA GLN A 57 -15.87 1.69 4.62
C GLN A 57 -16.33 3.13 4.39
N GLN A 58 -15.47 4.12 4.64
CA GLN A 58 -15.75 5.52 4.30
C GLN A 58 -16.00 5.73 2.80
N LEU A 59 -15.40 4.93 1.93
CA LEU A 59 -15.67 4.92 0.49
C LEU A 59 -16.92 4.10 0.12
N GLY A 60 -17.55 3.42 1.09
CA GLY A 60 -18.69 2.53 0.87
C GLY A 60 -18.29 1.20 0.22
N VAL A 61 -17.05 0.78 0.42
CA VAL A 61 -16.54 -0.55 0.02
C VAL A 61 -16.52 -1.42 1.27
N GLU A 62 -17.40 -2.42 1.31
CA GLU A 62 -17.53 -3.34 2.42
C GLU A 62 -16.84 -4.66 2.09
N ILE A 63 -16.14 -5.21 3.08
CA ILE A 63 -15.59 -6.56 3.05
C ILE A 63 -16.46 -7.37 4.01
N VAL A 64 -17.15 -8.37 3.48
CA VAL A 64 -18.03 -9.21 4.30
C VAL A 64 -17.27 -10.42 4.86
N ASP A 65 -17.80 -10.99 5.94
CA ASP A 65 -17.20 -12.17 6.57
C ASP A 65 -17.02 -13.32 5.56
N GLY A 66 -15.88 -13.97 5.61
CA GLY A 66 -15.53 -15.07 4.71
C GLY A 66 -14.86 -14.67 3.39
N GLU A 67 -14.79 -13.39 3.04
CA GLU A 67 -14.10 -12.94 1.80
C GLU A 67 -12.58 -12.84 1.93
N GLY A 68 -12.08 -12.85 3.14
CA GLY A 68 -10.64 -12.82 3.46
C GLY A 68 -10.37 -13.56 4.77
N TYR A 69 -9.13 -13.48 5.24
CA TYR A 69 -8.70 -14.10 6.49
C TYR A 69 -8.50 -13.04 7.58
N PRO A 70 -9.09 -13.20 8.78
CA PRO A 70 -8.94 -12.22 9.85
C PRO A 70 -7.49 -12.20 10.37
N LEU A 71 -6.98 -11.00 10.63
CA LEU A 71 -5.62 -10.77 11.12
C LEU A 71 -5.69 -10.10 12.48
N GLU A 72 -5.05 -10.69 13.49
CA GLU A 72 -5.01 -10.17 14.86
C GLU A 72 -3.96 -9.08 15.06
N GLY A 73 -2.88 -9.11 14.26
CA GLY A 73 -1.76 -8.18 14.45
C GLY A 73 -0.56 -8.50 13.57
N ILE A 74 0.62 -8.11 14.06
CA ILE A 74 1.89 -8.30 13.36
C ILE A 74 2.85 -9.11 14.24
N LYS A 75 3.60 -10.03 13.61
CA LYS A 75 4.60 -10.84 14.26
C LYS A 75 5.95 -10.72 13.54
N PHE A 76 6.97 -10.40 14.28
CA PHE A 76 8.34 -10.29 13.82
C PHE A 76 9.11 -11.56 14.16
N LEU A 77 9.88 -12.09 13.21
CA LEU A 77 10.64 -13.34 13.37
C LEU A 77 12.05 -13.20 12.78
N GLU A 78 13.05 -13.66 13.53
CA GLU A 78 14.41 -13.89 13.04
C GLU A 78 14.98 -15.12 13.73
N LYS A 79 15.25 -16.18 12.95
CA LYS A 79 15.67 -17.50 13.47
C LYS A 79 14.68 -18.00 14.55
N GLU A 80 15.16 -18.22 15.78
CA GLU A 80 14.37 -18.70 16.93
C GLU A 80 13.72 -17.57 17.75
N LYS A 81 13.99 -16.30 17.40
CA LYS A 81 13.43 -15.14 18.11
C LYS A 81 12.16 -14.67 17.42
N SER A 82 11.14 -14.43 18.21
CA SER A 82 9.90 -13.81 17.73
C SER A 82 9.32 -12.85 18.75
N ALA A 83 8.58 -11.88 18.26
CA ALA A 83 7.74 -10.99 19.04
C ALA A 83 6.46 -10.71 18.26
N SER A 84 5.32 -10.67 18.93
CA SER A 84 4.02 -10.35 18.32
C SER A 84 3.30 -9.29 19.11
N ALA A 85 2.46 -8.51 18.41
CA ALA A 85 1.54 -7.58 19.03
C ALA A 85 0.24 -7.56 18.21
N CYS A 86 -0.88 -7.51 18.93
CA CYS A 86 -2.20 -7.34 18.32
C CYS A 86 -2.38 -5.89 17.86
N PHE A 87 -3.30 -5.69 16.92
CA PHE A 87 -3.79 -4.36 16.63
C PHE A 87 -4.51 -3.79 17.86
N PRO A 88 -4.38 -2.49 18.13
CA PRO A 88 -4.96 -1.88 19.35
C PRO A 88 -6.49 -1.89 19.31
N THR A 89 -7.09 -1.74 18.15
CA THR A 89 -8.54 -1.82 17.93
C THR A 89 -8.84 -2.59 16.65
N GLY A 90 -9.90 -3.41 16.70
CA GLY A 90 -10.39 -4.18 15.57
C GLY A 90 -9.39 -5.25 15.08
N ARG A 91 -9.73 -5.84 13.95
CA ARG A 91 -8.94 -6.84 13.24
C ARG A 91 -8.55 -6.30 11.87
N GLY A 92 -7.39 -6.72 11.38
CA GLY A 92 -7.04 -6.61 9.98
C GLY A 92 -7.69 -7.72 9.16
N ILE A 93 -7.52 -7.66 7.84
CA ILE A 93 -7.97 -8.70 6.91
C ILE A 93 -6.88 -8.96 5.88
N GLY A 94 -6.50 -10.22 5.73
CA GLY A 94 -5.76 -10.68 4.56
C GLY A 94 -6.71 -10.92 3.41
N LEU A 95 -6.55 -10.16 2.32
CA LEU A 95 -7.50 -10.19 1.21
C LEU A 95 -6.77 -10.19 -0.13
N ARG A 96 -7.06 -11.21 -0.94
CA ARG A 96 -6.51 -11.30 -2.31
C ARG A 96 -6.75 -10.01 -3.09
N ARG A 97 -5.69 -9.51 -3.71
CA ARG A 97 -5.72 -8.27 -4.49
C ARG A 97 -6.81 -8.22 -5.57
N PRO A 98 -7.09 -9.29 -6.33
CA PRO A 98 -8.18 -9.29 -7.31
C PRO A 98 -9.56 -9.14 -6.66
N ILE A 99 -9.77 -9.70 -5.46
CA ILE A 99 -11.04 -9.58 -4.72
C ILE A 99 -11.24 -8.12 -4.29
N LEU A 100 -10.24 -7.51 -3.67
CA LEU A 100 -10.30 -6.09 -3.32
C LEU A 100 -10.59 -5.21 -4.54
N HIS A 101 -9.86 -5.45 -5.64
CA HIS A 101 -10.05 -4.69 -6.88
C HIS A 101 -11.47 -4.82 -7.42
N LYS A 102 -12.02 -6.04 -7.44
CA LYS A 102 -13.40 -6.29 -7.88
C LYS A 102 -14.40 -5.51 -7.03
N LYS A 103 -14.29 -5.56 -5.70
CA LYS A 103 -15.19 -4.82 -4.79
C LYS A 103 -15.15 -3.31 -5.02
N MET A 104 -13.96 -2.75 -5.18
CA MET A 104 -13.78 -1.33 -5.49
C MET A 104 -14.35 -0.99 -6.87
N LEU A 105 -14.19 -1.88 -7.85
CA LEU A 105 -14.76 -1.75 -9.18
C LEU A 105 -16.28 -1.74 -9.12
N ASP A 106 -16.89 -2.73 -8.45
CA ASP A 106 -18.34 -2.84 -8.30
C ASP A 106 -18.90 -1.57 -7.61
N ARG A 107 -18.20 -1.07 -6.58
CA ARG A 107 -18.58 0.19 -5.91
C ARG A 107 -18.45 1.40 -6.83
N ALA A 108 -17.41 1.49 -7.64
CA ALA A 108 -17.22 2.58 -8.60
C ALA A 108 -18.36 2.60 -9.63
N VAL A 109 -18.72 1.43 -10.18
CA VAL A 109 -19.85 1.26 -11.10
C VAL A 109 -21.16 1.70 -10.43
N ALA A 110 -21.46 1.18 -9.24
CA ALA A 110 -22.65 1.54 -8.47
C ALA A 110 -22.72 3.03 -8.12
N SER A 111 -21.58 3.72 -8.05
CA SER A 111 -21.49 5.17 -7.84
C SER A 111 -21.67 5.99 -9.13
N GLY A 112 -21.80 5.34 -10.29
CA GLY A 112 -21.94 6.00 -11.59
C GLY A 112 -20.62 6.53 -12.16
N VAL A 113 -19.48 5.90 -11.81
CA VAL A 113 -18.20 6.17 -12.47
C VAL A 113 -18.21 5.58 -13.87
N GLN A 114 -17.84 6.37 -14.87
CA GLN A 114 -17.61 5.85 -16.21
C GLN A 114 -16.23 5.23 -16.32
N LEU A 115 -16.15 3.98 -16.76
CA LEU A 115 -14.92 3.19 -16.82
C LEU A 115 -14.53 2.92 -18.27
N LEU A 116 -13.30 3.27 -18.63
CA LEU A 116 -12.69 3.06 -19.94
C LEU A 116 -11.50 2.11 -19.77
N TRP A 117 -11.77 0.82 -19.92
CA TRP A 117 -10.73 -0.22 -19.88
C TRP A 117 -10.09 -0.38 -21.26
N GLU A 118 -8.88 -0.92 -21.30
CA GLU A 118 -8.10 -1.10 -22.53
C GLU A 118 -7.95 0.22 -23.31
N THR A 119 -7.98 1.35 -22.56
CA THR A 119 -7.95 2.71 -23.11
C THR A 119 -6.74 3.46 -22.56
N PRO A 120 -5.56 3.29 -23.17
CA PRO A 120 -4.36 3.98 -22.76
C PRO A 120 -4.47 5.49 -22.93
N VAL A 121 -3.98 6.24 -21.96
CA VAL A 121 -3.83 7.68 -22.06
C VAL A 121 -2.50 8.00 -22.73
N ALA A 122 -2.52 8.85 -23.75
CA ALA A 122 -1.35 9.27 -24.53
C ALA A 122 -0.68 10.53 -23.97
N GLY A 123 -1.45 11.41 -23.30
CA GLY A 123 -0.94 12.65 -22.73
C GLY A 123 -1.99 13.45 -22.00
N ILE A 124 -1.58 14.53 -21.33
CA ILE A 124 -2.46 15.48 -20.67
C ILE A 124 -2.23 16.89 -21.23
N GLN A 125 -3.27 17.72 -21.19
CA GLN A 125 -3.25 19.14 -21.50
C GLN A 125 -3.89 19.92 -20.33
N SER A 126 -3.82 21.24 -20.37
CA SER A 126 -4.37 22.08 -19.29
C SER A 126 -5.90 21.93 -19.12
N ASP A 127 -6.62 21.51 -20.14
CA ASP A 127 -8.08 21.42 -20.18
C ASP A 127 -8.58 19.97 -20.44
N GLY A 128 -7.69 18.96 -20.41
CA GLY A 128 -8.14 17.58 -20.63
C GLY A 128 -7.05 16.57 -20.91
N VAL A 129 -7.49 15.44 -21.43
CA VAL A 129 -6.70 14.22 -21.59
C VAL A 129 -6.78 13.70 -23.03
N ASN A 130 -5.64 13.36 -23.61
CA ASN A 130 -5.56 12.68 -24.90
C ASN A 130 -5.57 11.16 -24.68
N LEU A 131 -6.55 10.47 -25.27
CA LEU A 131 -6.60 9.02 -25.31
C LEU A 131 -5.79 8.48 -26.50
N ALA A 132 -5.29 7.26 -26.42
CA ALA A 132 -4.77 6.57 -27.58
C ALA A 132 -5.89 6.42 -28.62
N GLY A 133 -5.56 6.66 -29.92
CA GLY A 133 -6.58 6.71 -30.99
C GLY A 133 -7.07 8.12 -31.31
N ARG A 134 -6.43 9.15 -30.75
CA ARG A 134 -6.65 10.59 -31.04
C ARG A 134 -7.96 11.21 -30.53
N SER A 135 -8.67 10.58 -29.60
CA SER A 135 -9.80 11.20 -28.91
C SER A 135 -9.29 12.10 -27.78
N PHE A 136 -9.85 13.32 -27.67
CA PHE A 136 -9.62 14.24 -26.57
C PHE A 136 -10.85 14.29 -25.67
N VAL A 137 -10.65 14.24 -24.34
CA VAL A 137 -11.71 14.37 -23.35
C VAL A 137 -11.40 15.57 -22.45
N ARG A 138 -12.28 16.57 -22.44
CA ARG A 138 -12.15 17.72 -21.53
C ARG A 138 -12.32 17.28 -20.10
N ALA A 139 -11.55 17.87 -19.19
CA ALA A 139 -11.63 17.59 -17.76
C ALA A 139 -11.22 18.81 -16.93
N ASN A 140 -12.03 19.15 -15.93
CA ASN A 140 -11.71 20.21 -15.00
C ASN A 140 -10.54 19.79 -14.08
N TRP A 141 -10.52 18.52 -13.65
CA TRP A 141 -9.47 17.93 -12.81
C TRP A 141 -8.90 16.67 -13.45
N ILE A 142 -7.59 16.53 -13.39
CA ILE A 142 -6.87 15.35 -13.88
C ILE A 142 -6.16 14.68 -12.72
N ILE A 143 -6.51 13.42 -12.43
CA ILE A 143 -5.91 12.64 -11.34
C ILE A 143 -4.99 11.57 -11.91
N GLY A 144 -3.69 11.64 -11.61
CA GLY A 144 -2.71 10.61 -11.93
C GLY A 144 -2.68 9.52 -10.85
N ALA A 145 -3.15 8.33 -11.20
CA ALA A 145 -3.17 7.12 -10.36
C ALA A 145 -2.48 5.92 -11.04
N ASP A 146 -1.56 6.20 -11.95
CA ASP A 146 -0.91 5.27 -12.88
C ASP A 146 0.32 4.54 -12.28
N GLY A 147 0.46 4.57 -10.94
CA GLY A 147 1.43 3.80 -10.19
C GLY A 147 2.84 4.39 -10.13
N GLY A 148 3.81 3.61 -9.62
CA GLY A 148 5.15 4.12 -9.27
C GLY A 148 5.96 4.68 -10.46
N GLN A 149 5.73 4.17 -11.68
CA GLN A 149 6.36 4.65 -12.91
C GLN A 149 5.51 5.70 -13.64
N SER A 150 4.76 6.51 -12.91
CA SER A 150 3.76 7.45 -13.42
C SER A 150 4.23 8.28 -14.61
N ARG A 151 3.47 8.17 -15.70
CA ARG A 151 3.61 9.04 -16.88
C ARG A 151 2.95 10.39 -16.61
N VAL A 152 1.82 10.40 -15.87
CA VAL A 152 1.13 11.64 -15.48
C VAL A 152 2.06 12.55 -14.68
N ARG A 153 2.82 11.99 -13.74
CA ARG A 153 3.82 12.72 -12.95
C ARG A 153 4.82 13.46 -13.85
N ARG A 154 5.33 12.79 -14.89
CA ARG A 154 6.26 13.37 -15.86
C ARG A 154 5.59 14.43 -16.73
N TRP A 155 4.41 14.15 -17.26
CA TRP A 155 3.67 15.11 -18.09
C TRP A 155 3.30 16.39 -17.32
N ALA A 156 2.96 16.28 -16.04
CA ALA A 156 2.66 17.43 -15.17
C ALA A 156 3.92 18.19 -14.70
N GLY A 157 5.13 17.72 -15.03
CA GLY A 157 6.38 18.33 -14.54
C GLY A 157 6.56 18.21 -13.02
N LEU A 158 6.06 17.14 -12.42
CA LEU A 158 6.13 16.85 -10.98
C LEU A 158 7.22 15.81 -10.64
N ASP A 159 8.00 15.37 -11.62
CA ASP A 159 8.98 14.27 -11.50
C ASP A 159 10.34 14.72 -10.93
N ALA A 160 10.38 15.72 -10.06
CA ALA A 160 11.60 16.07 -9.33
C ALA A 160 11.81 15.07 -8.18
N SER A 161 12.47 13.95 -8.45
CA SER A 161 12.58 12.84 -7.53
C SER A 161 14.01 12.53 -7.08
N ASN A 162 14.15 12.23 -5.78
CA ASN A 162 15.26 11.44 -5.27
C ASN A 162 14.75 10.00 -5.07
N GLN A 163 14.96 9.13 -6.04
CA GLN A 163 14.80 7.69 -5.84
C GLN A 163 15.94 7.18 -4.96
N ARG A 164 15.62 6.48 -3.89
CA ARG A 164 16.61 5.83 -3.03
C ARG A 164 16.23 4.37 -2.83
N ASP A 165 17.25 3.52 -2.77
CA ASP A 165 17.17 2.14 -2.29
C ASP A 165 16.09 1.27 -2.97
N ALA A 166 16.25 1.04 -4.28
CA ALA A 166 15.43 0.09 -5.01
C ALA A 166 15.65 -1.34 -4.48
N ARG A 167 14.55 -2.03 -4.16
CA ARG A 167 14.57 -3.44 -3.80
C ARG A 167 13.63 -4.21 -4.73
N MET A 168 14.00 -5.44 -5.06
CA MET A 168 13.12 -6.35 -5.79
C MET A 168 12.19 -7.02 -4.79
N ALA A 169 10.89 -6.99 -5.07
CA ALA A 169 9.89 -7.72 -4.32
C ALA A 169 9.19 -8.74 -5.23
N ARG A 170 8.99 -9.95 -4.73
CA ARG A 170 8.23 -11.00 -5.40
C ARG A 170 7.12 -11.50 -4.50
N ARG A 171 5.94 -11.65 -5.08
CA ARG A 171 4.76 -12.23 -4.43
C ARG A 171 4.44 -13.57 -5.05
N ALA A 172 4.14 -14.56 -4.23
CA ALA A 172 3.49 -15.79 -4.62
C ALA A 172 2.45 -16.20 -3.57
N HIS A 173 1.50 -17.02 -3.99
CA HIS A 173 0.52 -17.63 -3.11
C HIS A 173 0.78 -19.12 -3.02
N PHE A 174 0.70 -19.65 -1.80
CA PHE A 174 0.90 -21.07 -1.52
C PHE A 174 -0.42 -21.66 -1.00
N ALA A 175 -0.85 -22.76 -1.61
CA ALA A 175 -2.03 -23.52 -1.23
C ALA A 175 -1.73 -24.32 0.06
N VAL A 176 -1.76 -23.64 1.17
CA VAL A 176 -1.52 -24.20 2.51
C VAL A 176 -2.35 -23.44 3.54
N ALA A 177 -2.95 -24.16 4.49
CA ALA A 177 -3.69 -23.54 5.57
C ALA A 177 -2.77 -22.62 6.41
N PRO A 178 -3.24 -21.42 6.77
CA PRO A 178 -2.50 -20.52 7.64
C PRO A 178 -2.15 -21.19 8.98
N TRP A 179 -0.96 -20.90 9.48
CA TRP A 179 -0.47 -21.37 10.79
C TRP A 179 -0.41 -20.26 11.83
N SER A 180 -0.88 -19.09 11.47
CA SER A 180 -0.86 -17.89 12.30
C SER A 180 -1.98 -16.95 11.86
N GLU A 181 -2.57 -16.22 12.79
CA GLU A 181 -3.54 -15.13 12.54
C GLU A 181 -2.84 -13.77 12.46
N TYR A 182 -1.51 -13.76 12.34
CA TYR A 182 -0.70 -12.54 12.25
C TYR A 182 -0.12 -12.39 10.84
N VAL A 183 0.09 -11.15 10.43
CA VAL A 183 1.05 -10.88 9.35
C VAL A 183 2.43 -11.17 9.92
N GLU A 184 3.10 -12.19 9.40
CA GLU A 184 4.45 -12.55 9.83
C GLU A 184 5.50 -11.82 8.96
N ILE A 185 6.45 -11.16 9.62
CA ILE A 185 7.61 -10.53 8.98
C ILE A 185 8.86 -11.29 9.41
N HIS A 186 9.41 -12.05 8.48
CA HIS A 186 10.62 -12.84 8.69
C HIS A 186 11.82 -12.07 8.16
N TRP A 187 12.84 -11.93 8.98
CA TRP A 187 14.12 -11.37 8.61
C TRP A 187 15.19 -12.41 8.36
N ALA A 188 15.92 -12.25 7.27
CA ALA A 188 17.19 -12.92 6.98
C ALA A 188 18.29 -11.86 6.86
N GLU A 189 19.49 -12.28 6.45
CA GLU A 189 20.65 -11.39 6.36
C GLU A 189 20.48 -10.34 5.25
N ASN A 190 19.97 -10.75 4.08
CA ASN A 190 19.87 -9.90 2.89
C ASN A 190 18.45 -9.83 2.32
N ALA A 191 17.46 -10.39 3.01
CA ALA A 191 16.09 -10.48 2.53
C ALA A 191 15.09 -10.44 3.68
N GLN A 192 13.87 -10.08 3.32
CA GLN A 192 12.69 -10.11 4.19
C GLN A 192 11.60 -10.93 3.51
N ALA A 193 10.84 -11.67 4.29
CA ALA A 193 9.64 -12.34 3.81
C ALA A 193 8.44 -11.93 4.67
N TYR A 194 7.35 -11.58 3.99
CA TYR A 194 6.06 -11.27 4.58
C TYR A 194 5.13 -12.42 4.28
N VAL A 195 4.50 -12.97 5.29
CA VAL A 195 3.50 -14.02 5.16
C VAL A 195 2.18 -13.47 5.66
N THR A 196 1.20 -13.40 4.78
CA THR A 196 -0.15 -12.92 5.08
C THR A 196 -1.15 -14.04 4.80
N PRO A 197 -1.88 -14.57 5.78
CA PRO A 197 -3.06 -15.39 5.55
C PRO A 197 -4.06 -14.65 4.66
N VAL A 198 -4.59 -15.29 3.62
CA VAL A 198 -5.55 -14.64 2.70
C VAL A 198 -6.86 -15.42 2.52
N SER A 199 -6.85 -16.70 2.92
CA SER A 199 -8.04 -17.55 3.05
C SER A 199 -7.75 -18.67 4.05
N ALA A 200 -8.71 -19.55 4.30
CA ALA A 200 -8.55 -20.71 5.19
C ALA A 200 -7.54 -21.74 4.68
N ASP A 201 -7.18 -21.70 3.41
CA ASP A 201 -6.34 -22.68 2.71
C ASP A 201 -5.20 -22.04 1.90
N GLU A 202 -4.97 -20.73 2.07
CA GLU A 202 -3.96 -20.03 1.27
C GLU A 202 -3.23 -18.93 2.05
N VAL A 203 -1.92 -18.85 1.81
CA VAL A 203 -1.08 -17.74 2.31
C VAL A 203 -0.43 -16.98 1.15
N CYS A 204 -0.41 -15.66 1.27
CA CYS A 204 0.38 -14.76 0.42
C CYS A 204 1.78 -14.64 1.01
N VAL A 205 2.82 -14.85 0.19
CA VAL A 205 4.22 -14.66 0.58
C VAL A 205 4.85 -13.62 -0.33
N VAL A 206 5.34 -12.53 0.26
CA VAL A 206 6.14 -11.52 -0.43
C VAL A 206 7.56 -11.58 0.07
N MET A 207 8.51 -11.69 -0.83
CA MET A 207 9.93 -11.62 -0.52
C MET A 207 10.53 -10.36 -1.11
N ALA A 208 11.19 -9.56 -0.27
CA ALA A 208 11.90 -8.35 -0.66
C ALA A 208 13.41 -8.53 -0.42
N SER A 209 14.23 -8.23 -1.43
CA SER A 209 15.68 -8.35 -1.37
C SER A 209 16.35 -7.24 -2.18
N LYS A 210 17.58 -6.89 -1.81
CA LYS A 210 18.46 -6.03 -2.62
C LYS A 210 19.14 -6.80 -3.76
N ASN A 211 19.21 -8.11 -3.64
CA ASN A 211 19.81 -8.98 -4.65
C ASN A 211 18.81 -9.30 -5.74
N GLU A 212 19.29 -9.30 -7.00
CA GLU A 212 18.45 -9.46 -8.18
C GLU A 212 17.68 -10.78 -8.21
N ASN A 213 16.48 -10.67 -8.71
CA ASN A 213 15.62 -11.59 -9.44
C ASN A 213 15.76 -13.11 -9.16
N ARG A 214 15.75 -13.54 -7.90
CA ARG A 214 15.72 -14.97 -7.56
C ARG A 214 14.30 -15.52 -7.68
N ASP A 215 14.18 -16.75 -8.17
CA ASP A 215 12.96 -17.53 -8.02
C ASP A 215 12.51 -17.55 -6.55
N ILE A 216 11.21 -17.46 -6.29
CA ILE A 216 10.69 -17.37 -4.91
C ILE A 216 11.03 -18.61 -4.09
N ARG A 217 11.11 -19.79 -4.73
CA ARG A 217 11.49 -21.05 -4.05
C ARG A 217 12.98 -21.07 -3.69
N LEU A 218 13.83 -20.48 -4.53
CA LEU A 218 15.26 -20.32 -4.21
C LEU A 218 15.44 -19.30 -3.08
N ALA A 219 14.66 -18.23 -3.06
CA ALA A 219 14.69 -17.24 -1.99
C ALA A 219 14.24 -17.80 -0.63
N LEU A 220 13.39 -18.84 -0.59
CA LEU A 220 13.02 -19.56 0.65
C LEU A 220 14.23 -20.16 1.36
N ASN A 221 15.35 -20.39 0.69
CA ASN A 221 16.56 -20.95 1.34
C ASN A 221 17.13 -20.01 2.41
N GLU A 222 16.87 -18.69 2.31
CA GLU A 222 17.28 -17.72 3.34
C GLU A 222 16.38 -17.78 4.59
N PHE A 223 15.24 -18.49 4.53
CA PHE A 223 14.23 -18.59 5.58
C PHE A 223 13.94 -20.06 5.95
N PRO A 224 14.80 -20.73 6.74
CA PRO A 224 14.68 -22.18 7.00
C PRO A 224 13.33 -22.61 7.56
N ALA A 225 12.71 -21.79 8.42
CA ALA A 225 11.39 -22.07 8.99
C ALA A 225 10.28 -22.03 7.93
N LEU A 226 10.29 -21.02 7.05
CA LEU A 226 9.35 -20.93 5.93
C LEU A 226 9.59 -22.02 4.89
N ARG A 227 10.85 -22.30 4.58
CA ARG A 227 11.22 -23.38 3.65
C ARG A 227 10.65 -24.72 4.09
N ARG A 228 10.74 -25.08 5.38
CA ARG A 228 10.16 -26.33 5.90
C ARG A 228 8.66 -26.42 5.69
N ARG A 229 7.94 -25.30 5.78
CA ARG A 229 6.48 -25.22 5.60
C ARG A 229 6.05 -25.19 4.13
N LEU A 230 6.83 -24.51 3.27
CA LEU A 230 6.37 -24.12 1.93
C LEU A 230 7.06 -24.86 0.77
N ARG A 231 8.15 -25.62 1.01
CA ARG A 231 8.92 -26.24 -0.07
C ARG A 231 8.15 -27.27 -0.92
N SER A 232 7.24 -27.98 -0.28
CA SER A 232 6.39 -29.00 -0.93
C SER A 232 5.04 -28.46 -1.38
N GLU A 233 4.69 -27.24 -0.96
CA GLU A 233 3.36 -26.69 -1.23
C GLU A 233 3.24 -26.17 -2.66
N ARG A 234 2.04 -26.34 -3.23
CA ARG A 234 1.74 -25.88 -4.57
C ARG A 234 1.52 -24.37 -4.58
N LEU A 235 2.01 -23.71 -5.63
CA LEU A 235 1.64 -22.32 -5.92
C LEU A 235 0.22 -22.26 -6.48
N SER A 236 -0.61 -21.38 -5.92
CA SER A 236 -2.00 -21.15 -6.39
C SER A 236 -2.06 -20.25 -7.64
N GLY A 237 -0.91 -19.86 -8.18
CA GLY A 237 -0.81 -19.02 -9.37
C GLY A 237 0.63 -18.59 -9.64
N PRO A 238 0.86 -17.80 -10.70
CA PRO A 238 2.20 -17.35 -11.06
C PRO A 238 2.75 -16.36 -10.03
N ALA A 239 4.04 -16.49 -9.72
CA ALA A 239 4.75 -15.47 -8.95
C ALA A 239 4.84 -14.17 -9.75
N ARG A 240 4.63 -13.03 -9.08
CA ARG A 240 4.70 -11.69 -9.68
C ARG A 240 5.78 -10.87 -9.01
N GLY A 241 6.55 -10.13 -9.82
CA GLY A 241 7.63 -9.26 -9.35
C GLY A 241 7.26 -7.78 -9.46
N THR A 242 7.86 -6.98 -8.59
CA THR A 242 7.82 -5.52 -8.65
C THR A 242 9.10 -4.94 -8.06
N ILE A 243 9.37 -3.69 -8.40
CA ILE A 243 10.41 -2.90 -7.74
C ILE A 243 9.72 -2.03 -6.71
N THR A 244 10.18 -2.12 -5.46
CA THR A 244 9.77 -1.21 -4.39
C THR A 244 10.87 -0.20 -4.15
N THR A 245 10.50 1.08 -4.05
CA THR A 245 11.42 2.20 -3.82
C THR A 245 10.79 3.17 -2.85
N MET A 246 11.60 3.83 -2.05
CA MET A 246 11.14 5.03 -1.35
C MET A 246 11.28 6.23 -2.30
N HIS A 247 10.14 6.78 -2.69
CA HIS A 247 10.07 7.88 -3.64
C HIS A 247 9.27 9.04 -3.04
N ARG A 248 9.91 10.19 -2.81
CA ARG A 248 9.26 11.36 -2.22
C ARG A 248 9.26 12.53 -3.20
N LEU A 249 8.08 13.05 -3.47
CA LEU A 249 7.89 14.26 -4.28
C LEU A 249 7.86 15.53 -3.40
N LYS A 250 8.37 16.62 -3.94
CA LYS A 250 8.22 17.95 -3.32
C LYS A 250 6.78 18.46 -3.45
N ARG A 251 6.16 18.21 -4.59
CA ARG A 251 4.76 18.57 -4.91
C ARG A 251 4.05 17.37 -5.53
N VAL A 252 2.79 17.21 -5.20
CA VAL A 252 1.89 16.17 -5.73
C VAL A 252 0.73 16.75 -6.54
N CYS A 253 0.69 18.07 -6.68
CA CYS A 253 -0.28 18.76 -7.52
C CYS A 253 0.36 19.96 -8.23
N ARG A 254 -0.17 20.28 -9.43
CA ARG A 254 0.21 21.44 -10.24
C ARG A 254 -0.94 21.81 -11.19
N GLY A 255 -1.38 23.09 -11.15
CA GLY A 255 -2.57 23.49 -11.89
C GLY A 255 -3.79 22.67 -11.46
N ASN A 256 -4.44 22.04 -12.41
CA ASN A 256 -5.58 21.15 -12.18
C ASN A 256 -5.20 19.66 -12.12
N VAL A 257 -3.90 19.33 -12.09
CA VAL A 257 -3.39 17.95 -12.01
C VAL A 257 -3.05 17.62 -10.57
N ALA A 258 -3.52 16.47 -10.07
CA ALA A 258 -3.12 15.89 -8.80
C ALA A 258 -2.69 14.43 -8.96
N LEU A 259 -1.72 13.99 -8.15
CA LEU A 259 -1.22 12.61 -8.11
C LEU A 259 -1.70 11.91 -6.84
N ILE A 260 -2.01 10.61 -6.95
CA ILE A 260 -2.46 9.77 -5.83
C ILE A 260 -1.80 8.39 -5.87
N GLY A 261 -1.73 7.74 -4.71
CA GLY A 261 -1.08 6.44 -4.58
C GLY A 261 0.40 6.50 -4.95
N ASP A 262 0.95 5.44 -5.52
CA ASP A 262 2.37 5.37 -5.89
C ASP A 262 2.78 6.43 -6.94
N ALA A 263 1.83 6.97 -7.71
CA ALA A 263 2.10 8.10 -8.60
C ALA A 263 2.50 9.37 -7.84
N SER A 264 1.97 9.57 -6.63
CA SER A 264 2.27 10.71 -5.75
C SER A 264 3.51 10.52 -4.88
N GLY A 265 4.21 9.40 -5.07
CA GLY A 265 5.33 8.96 -4.26
C GLY A 265 5.01 7.69 -3.50
N SER A 266 6.04 6.93 -3.14
CA SER A 266 5.90 5.67 -2.43
C SER A 266 6.69 5.67 -1.14
N VAL A 267 6.10 5.09 -0.10
CA VAL A 267 6.83 4.60 1.07
C VAL A 267 7.25 3.18 0.75
N ASP A 268 8.41 2.75 1.26
CA ASP A 268 8.86 1.38 1.01
C ASP A 268 7.79 0.37 1.43
N ALA A 269 7.59 -0.67 0.61
CA ALA A 269 6.59 -1.70 0.82
C ALA A 269 6.73 -2.46 2.16
N ILE A 270 7.87 -2.28 2.85
CA ILE A 270 8.16 -2.83 4.19
C ILE A 270 7.08 -2.47 5.22
N THR A 271 6.39 -1.33 5.06
CA THR A 271 5.33 -0.92 6.00
C THR A 271 3.97 -1.53 5.70
N GLY A 272 3.72 -1.99 4.48
CA GLY A 272 2.41 -2.49 4.06
C GLY A 272 1.30 -1.41 3.95
N GLU A 273 1.62 -0.12 4.11
CA GLU A 273 0.62 0.97 4.23
C GLU A 273 0.20 1.62 2.89
N GLY A 274 0.70 1.15 1.74
CA GLY A 274 0.45 1.80 0.45
C GLY A 274 -1.04 1.92 0.08
N LEU A 275 -1.85 0.93 0.42
CA LEU A 275 -3.30 0.96 0.19
C LEU A 275 -4.01 1.94 1.12
N SER A 276 -3.72 1.90 2.43
CA SER A 276 -4.26 2.82 3.42
C SER A 276 -4.00 4.28 3.03
N LEU A 277 -2.74 4.59 2.68
CA LEU A 277 -2.37 5.91 2.19
C LEU A 277 -3.20 6.34 0.98
N SER A 278 -3.39 5.44 0.01
CA SER A 278 -4.17 5.74 -1.20
C SER A 278 -5.63 6.07 -0.87
N PHE A 279 -6.23 5.37 0.07
CA PHE A 279 -7.63 5.59 0.46
C PHE A 279 -7.81 6.93 1.19
N HIS A 280 -6.94 7.24 2.16
CA HIS A 280 -6.95 8.55 2.83
C HIS A 280 -6.67 9.72 1.87
N GLN A 281 -5.73 9.52 0.95
CA GLN A 281 -5.43 10.50 -0.09
C GLN A 281 -6.65 10.76 -1.00
N ALA A 282 -7.42 9.72 -1.35
CA ALA A 282 -8.61 9.83 -2.19
C ALA A 282 -9.67 10.73 -1.56
N VAL A 283 -9.95 10.53 -0.27
CA VAL A 283 -10.93 11.35 0.47
C VAL A 283 -10.47 12.81 0.54
N ALA A 284 -9.22 13.04 0.94
CA ALA A 284 -8.66 14.39 1.07
C ALA A 284 -8.57 15.12 -0.29
N LEU A 285 -8.29 14.39 -1.38
CA LEU A 285 -8.26 14.97 -2.72
C LEU A 285 -9.66 15.41 -3.17
N ALA A 286 -10.67 14.56 -2.94
CA ALA A 286 -12.04 14.90 -3.28
C ALA A 286 -12.54 16.16 -2.52
N GLU A 287 -12.18 16.29 -1.23
CA GLU A 287 -12.46 17.49 -0.43
C GLU A 287 -11.74 18.74 -0.94
N ALA A 288 -10.51 18.59 -1.37
CA ALA A 288 -9.73 19.70 -1.91
C ALA A 288 -10.28 20.18 -3.27
N MET A 289 -10.74 19.25 -4.12
CA MET A 289 -11.40 19.58 -5.39
C MET A 289 -12.75 20.29 -5.18
N GLU A 290 -13.57 19.81 -4.23
CA GLU A 290 -14.84 20.46 -3.87
C GLU A 290 -14.63 21.92 -3.42
N LYS A 291 -13.55 22.18 -2.68
CA LYS A 291 -13.15 23.52 -2.24
C LYS A 291 -12.36 24.30 -3.29
N ASN A 292 -12.17 23.75 -4.47
CA ASN A 292 -11.35 24.31 -5.56
C ASN A 292 -9.93 24.73 -5.10
N CYS A 293 -9.31 23.97 -4.18
CA CYS A 293 -8.04 24.32 -3.55
C CYS A 293 -7.15 23.07 -3.34
N LEU A 294 -6.32 22.73 -4.35
CA LEU A 294 -5.41 21.58 -4.27
C LEU A 294 -4.27 21.73 -3.25
N GLU A 295 -4.00 22.94 -2.76
CA GLU A 295 -3.05 23.18 -1.67
C GLU A 295 -3.49 22.49 -0.38
N LEU A 296 -4.79 22.34 -0.14
CA LEU A 296 -5.32 21.56 0.98
C LEU A 296 -4.90 20.07 0.86
N TYR A 297 -5.04 19.53 -0.35
CA TYR A 297 -4.58 18.17 -0.63
C TYR A 297 -3.05 18.03 -0.48
N GLN A 298 -2.29 18.99 -1.01
CA GLN A 298 -0.82 19.01 -0.86
C GLN A 298 -0.40 18.97 0.63
N LYS A 299 -1.12 19.70 1.50
CA LYS A 299 -0.87 19.71 2.95
C LYS A 299 -1.24 18.37 3.60
N ALA A 300 -2.44 17.86 3.30
CA ALA A 300 -2.92 16.57 3.81
C ALA A 300 -2.02 15.41 3.38
N HIS A 301 -1.61 15.36 2.10
CA HIS A 301 -0.68 14.36 1.57
C HIS A 301 0.64 14.32 2.36
N ARG A 302 1.20 15.49 2.69
CA ARG A 302 2.43 15.56 3.51
C ARG A 302 2.21 15.04 4.93
N GLN A 303 1.04 15.27 5.51
CA GLN A 303 0.70 14.78 6.85
C GLN A 303 0.56 13.25 6.85
N PHE A 304 -0.18 12.69 5.90
CA PHE A 304 -0.34 11.23 5.76
C PHE A 304 0.98 10.50 5.57
N ALA A 305 1.91 11.07 4.82
CA ALA A 305 3.21 10.44 4.55
C ALA A 305 4.19 10.44 5.74
N ARG A 306 3.96 11.24 6.81
CA ARG A 306 4.91 11.39 7.92
C ARG A 306 5.12 10.09 8.69
N ARG A 307 4.04 9.50 9.16
CA ARG A 307 4.04 8.26 9.96
C ARG A 307 4.61 7.08 9.18
N PRO A 308 4.10 6.74 7.97
CA PRO A 308 4.65 5.67 7.16
C PRO A 308 6.13 5.86 6.82
N THR A 309 6.56 7.09 6.55
CA THR A 309 7.98 7.40 6.30
C THR A 309 8.86 7.13 7.52
N PHE A 310 8.38 7.46 8.72
CA PHE A 310 9.09 7.15 9.95
C PHE A 310 9.20 5.64 10.15
N MET A 311 8.09 4.91 10.02
CA MET A 311 8.05 3.45 10.17
C MET A 311 8.95 2.75 9.15
N ALA A 312 8.89 3.19 7.88
CA ALA A 312 9.78 2.65 6.85
C ALA A 312 11.26 2.84 7.20
N ARG A 313 11.66 4.02 7.65
CA ARG A 313 13.05 4.29 8.07
C ARG A 313 13.49 3.42 9.24
N LEU A 314 12.61 3.25 10.24
CA LEU A 314 12.88 2.37 11.39
C LEU A 314 13.06 0.92 10.94
N LEU A 315 12.14 0.39 10.15
CA LEU A 315 12.21 -0.99 9.66
C LEU A 315 13.40 -1.22 8.73
N LEU A 316 13.73 -0.26 7.86
CA LEU A 316 14.93 -0.34 7.00
C LEU A 316 16.23 -0.24 7.81
N LEU A 317 16.24 0.52 8.90
CA LEU A 317 17.38 0.55 9.83
C LEU A 317 17.58 -0.82 10.49
N LEU A 318 16.50 -1.48 10.92
CA LEU A 318 16.54 -2.83 11.48
C LEU A 318 16.96 -3.85 10.43
N ASP A 319 16.50 -3.71 9.17
CA ASP A 319 16.88 -4.56 8.06
C ASP A 319 18.39 -4.53 7.79
N GLY A 320 18.97 -3.33 7.77
CA GLY A 320 20.40 -3.12 7.51
C GLY A 320 21.34 -3.47 8.67
N ARG A 321 20.83 -3.77 9.89
CA ARG A 321 21.66 -3.96 11.11
C ARG A 321 21.19 -5.14 11.94
N ALA A 322 21.71 -6.34 11.65
CA ALA A 322 21.34 -7.60 12.32
C ALA A 322 21.50 -7.55 13.85
N GLY A 323 22.56 -6.91 14.38
CA GLY A 323 22.77 -6.77 15.82
C GLY A 323 21.65 -5.94 16.48
N LEU A 324 21.33 -4.79 15.89
CA LEU A 324 20.25 -3.91 16.36
C LEU A 324 18.89 -4.63 16.30
N ARG A 325 18.61 -5.31 15.19
CA ARG A 325 17.38 -6.08 14.98
C ARG A 325 17.19 -7.17 16.04
N ARG A 326 18.21 -7.97 16.30
CA ARG A 326 18.16 -9.02 17.34
C ARG A 326 17.94 -8.46 18.75
N ARG A 327 18.54 -7.31 19.06
CA ARG A 327 18.33 -6.62 20.32
C ARG A 327 16.89 -6.08 20.40
N THR A 328 16.38 -5.48 19.31
CA THR A 328 14.98 -5.02 19.24
C THR A 328 14.00 -6.15 19.48
N LEU A 329 14.18 -7.30 18.83
CA LEU A 329 13.33 -8.49 19.04
C LEU A 329 13.39 -8.98 20.50
N THR A 330 14.55 -8.93 21.14
CA THR A 330 14.68 -9.29 22.56
C THR A 330 13.91 -8.32 23.43
N VAL A 331 14.01 -6.99 23.17
CA VAL A 331 13.25 -5.96 23.90
C VAL A 331 11.76 -6.17 23.73
N PHE A 332 11.28 -6.39 22.50
CA PHE A 332 9.85 -6.61 22.22
C PHE A 332 9.31 -7.89 22.86
N ARG A 333 10.10 -8.98 22.88
CA ARG A 333 9.70 -10.22 23.54
C ARG A 333 9.59 -10.07 25.05
N ASN A 334 10.51 -9.33 25.66
CA ASN A 334 10.54 -9.12 27.11
C ASN A 334 9.58 -7.99 27.55
N ASN A 335 9.16 -7.11 26.64
CA ASN A 335 8.28 -5.98 26.90
C ASN A 335 7.23 -5.88 25.78
N PRO A 336 6.21 -6.77 25.78
CA PRO A 336 5.20 -6.81 24.70
C PRO A 336 4.45 -5.48 24.52
N GLU A 337 4.28 -4.71 25.62
CA GLU A 337 3.63 -3.40 25.61
C GLU A 337 4.38 -2.37 24.75
N VAL A 338 5.70 -2.49 24.63
CA VAL A 338 6.51 -1.60 23.77
C VAL A 338 6.22 -1.88 22.30
N PHE A 339 6.11 -3.16 21.95
CA PHE A 339 5.76 -3.54 20.57
C PHE A 339 4.32 -3.18 20.24
N ALA A 340 3.37 -3.41 21.16
CA ALA A 340 1.97 -3.00 20.98
C ALA A 340 1.84 -1.49 20.76
N ARG A 341 2.57 -0.65 21.48
CA ARG A 341 2.62 0.80 21.24
C ARG A 341 3.18 1.15 19.87
N LEU A 342 4.20 0.44 19.40
CA LEU A 342 4.74 0.66 18.06
C LEU A 342 3.70 0.30 16.97
N ILE A 343 2.96 -0.79 17.16
CA ILE A 343 1.85 -1.17 16.27
C ILE A 343 0.73 -0.13 16.31
N SER A 344 0.37 0.40 17.49
CA SER A 344 -0.62 1.49 17.61
C SER A 344 -0.21 2.75 16.83
N ILE A 345 1.09 3.09 16.85
CA ILE A 345 1.63 4.16 16.02
C ILE A 345 1.49 3.78 14.53
N HIS A 346 1.81 2.56 14.17
CA HIS A 346 1.78 2.07 12.79
C HIS A 346 0.38 2.14 12.19
N VAL A 347 -0.67 1.73 12.90
CA VAL A 347 -2.06 1.79 12.43
C VAL A 347 -2.78 3.14 12.69
N GLY A 348 -2.08 4.14 13.21
CA GLY A 348 -2.59 5.52 13.25
C GLY A 348 -3.44 5.89 14.45
N GLU A 349 -3.47 5.08 15.48
CA GLU A 349 -4.32 5.30 16.66
C GLU A 349 -3.68 6.10 17.80
N THR A 350 -2.52 6.72 17.57
CA THR A 350 -1.79 7.42 18.65
C THR A 350 -1.65 8.91 18.41
N SER A 351 -1.77 9.67 19.51
CA SER A 351 -1.47 11.11 19.53
C SER A 351 0.04 11.40 19.37
N PRO A 352 0.43 12.60 18.91
CA PRO A 352 1.85 13.00 18.83
C PRO A 352 2.61 12.88 20.16
N ALA A 353 1.92 13.08 21.30
CA ALA A 353 2.50 12.92 22.62
C ALA A 353 2.87 11.45 22.92
N HIS A 354 2.02 10.52 22.57
CA HIS A 354 2.31 9.08 22.68
C HIS A 354 3.47 8.65 21.77
N PHE A 355 3.59 9.26 20.61
CA PHE A 355 4.71 9.01 19.70
C PHE A 355 6.06 9.37 20.35
N ALA A 356 6.15 10.56 20.96
CA ALA A 356 7.37 11.00 21.66
C ALA A 356 7.67 10.12 22.89
N ALA A 357 6.65 9.79 23.68
CA ALA A 357 6.79 8.91 24.85
C ALA A 357 7.26 7.50 24.47
N THR A 358 6.74 6.94 23.36
CA THR A 358 7.15 5.62 22.86
C THR A 358 8.61 5.63 22.37
N GLY A 359 9.05 6.72 21.72
CA GLY A 359 10.44 6.89 21.31
C GLY A 359 11.40 6.95 22.50
N ALA A 360 11.04 7.70 23.56
CA ALA A 360 11.81 7.79 24.79
C ALA A 360 11.87 6.43 25.53
N LEU A 361 10.74 5.73 25.62
CA LEU A 361 10.66 4.40 26.24
C LEU A 361 11.50 3.36 25.49
N LEU A 362 11.42 3.34 24.17
CA LEU A 362 12.27 2.51 23.31
C LEU A 362 13.75 2.81 23.57
N GLY A 363 14.16 4.09 23.54
CA GLY A 363 15.52 4.51 23.82
C GLY A 363 16.02 4.03 25.19
N TRP A 364 15.22 4.24 26.24
CA TRP A 364 15.53 3.78 27.60
C TRP A 364 15.69 2.26 27.69
N ARG A 365 14.72 1.48 27.15
CA ARG A 365 14.78 0.02 27.18
C ARG A 365 15.94 -0.54 26.34
N PHE A 366 16.36 0.18 25.29
CA PHE A 366 17.56 -0.17 24.54
C PHE A 366 18.87 0.04 25.30
N LEU A 367 18.92 1.05 26.17
CA LEU A 367 20.08 1.31 27.03
C LEU A 367 20.15 0.32 28.20
N ALA A 368 18.99 -0.14 28.68
CA ALA A 368 18.86 -1.03 29.85
C ALA A 368 18.93 -2.54 29.49
N ALA A 369 18.93 -2.92 28.23
CA ALA A 369 19.02 -4.29 27.70
C ALA A 369 20.40 -4.57 27.09
#